data_16034c151b6a2b5d1af594f6567bfe4e
#
_entry.id   16034c151b6a2b5d1af594f6567bfe4e
#
_cell.length_a   1.000
_cell.length_b   1.000
_cell.length_c   1.000
_cell.angle_alpha   90.00
_cell.angle_beta   90.00
_cell.angle_gamma   90.00
#
_symmetry.space_group_name_H-M   'P 1'
#
loop_
_entity.id
_entity.type
_entity.pdbx_description
1 polymer ?
#
loop_
_entity_poly.entity_id
_entity_poly.type
_entity_poly.pdbx_seq_one_letter_code
_entity_poly.pdbx_strand_id
1 'polypeptide(L)'
;SFIAAALMVLRNVTTVLVLPLALALISRKVMPHFTRRVAEVKDLAFYMWCFNLSIVTGVTVRNILASTVSGWVLAMLLILPLFVTILQFAIGKAVGKHYDDSITAGQALGQKNTVVGIWLAISFLNPLSAVAPGAYVLWQNMVNAWQIWYKEKYGKLKW
;
A
#
# COMPACT_ATOMS: atom_id res chain seq x y z
N SER A 1 -10.81 -25.40 -10.63
CA SER A 1 -12.04 -24.63 -10.70
C SER A 1 -11.80 -23.23 -10.08
N PHE A 2 -12.59 -22.23 -10.44
CA PHE A 2 -12.54 -20.88 -9.88
C PHE A 2 -12.59 -20.89 -8.33
N ILE A 3 -13.47 -21.72 -7.77
CA ILE A 3 -13.64 -21.86 -6.31
C ILE A 3 -12.35 -22.34 -5.64
N ALA A 4 -11.66 -23.31 -6.21
CA ALA A 4 -10.40 -23.80 -5.66
C ALA A 4 -9.30 -22.70 -5.68
N ALA A 5 -9.20 -21.93 -6.76
CA ALA A 5 -8.28 -20.80 -6.84
C ALA A 5 -8.64 -19.71 -5.83
N ALA A 6 -9.92 -19.36 -5.71
CA ALA A 6 -10.39 -18.38 -4.74
C ALA A 6 -10.10 -18.81 -3.28
N LEU A 7 -10.34 -20.07 -2.93
CA LEU A 7 -10.03 -20.62 -1.60
C LEU A 7 -8.52 -20.61 -1.32
N MET A 8 -7.70 -20.94 -2.32
CA MET A 8 -6.24 -20.90 -2.18
C MET A 8 -5.74 -19.48 -1.91
N VAL A 9 -6.23 -18.49 -2.67
CA VAL A 9 -5.91 -17.08 -2.47
C VAL A 9 -6.38 -16.62 -1.08
N LEU A 10 -7.62 -16.92 -0.72
CA LEU A 10 -8.19 -16.55 0.58
C LEU A 10 -7.38 -17.12 1.74
N ARG A 11 -7.02 -18.40 1.69
CA ARG A 11 -6.17 -19.05 2.69
C ARG A 11 -4.83 -18.34 2.84
N ASN A 12 -4.14 -18.06 1.74
CA ASN A 12 -2.83 -17.45 1.76
C ASN A 12 -2.89 -16.00 2.29
N VAL A 13 -3.86 -15.21 1.82
CA VAL A 13 -4.06 -13.83 2.29
C VAL A 13 -4.41 -13.81 3.78
N THR A 14 -5.31 -14.68 4.22
CA THR A 14 -5.70 -14.79 5.64
C THR A 14 -4.47 -15.14 6.49
N THR A 15 -3.65 -16.10 6.06
CA THR A 15 -2.43 -16.48 6.80
C THR A 15 -1.46 -15.31 6.92
N VAL A 16 -1.20 -14.58 5.82
CA VAL A 16 -0.26 -13.44 5.82
C VAL A 16 -0.76 -12.27 6.69
N LEU A 17 -2.07 -12.07 6.80
CA LEU A 17 -2.64 -10.98 7.60
C LEU A 17 -2.91 -11.40 9.05
N VAL A 18 -3.51 -12.57 9.26
CA VAL A 18 -3.95 -12.99 10.59
C VAL A 18 -2.78 -13.49 11.45
N LEU A 19 -1.81 -14.18 10.85
CA LEU A 19 -0.69 -14.72 11.60
C LEU A 19 0.15 -13.64 12.30
N PRO A 20 0.61 -12.55 11.62
CA PRO A 20 1.33 -11.48 12.30
C PRO A 20 0.49 -10.78 13.37
N LEU A 21 -0.81 -10.58 13.12
CA LEU A 21 -1.72 -9.99 14.10
C LEU A 21 -1.86 -10.88 15.35
N ALA A 22 -2.08 -12.18 15.16
CA ALA A 22 -2.15 -13.13 16.25
C ALA A 22 -0.85 -13.17 17.06
N LEU A 23 0.31 -13.21 16.38
CA LEU A 23 1.62 -13.17 17.03
C LEU A 23 1.82 -11.87 17.81
N ALA A 24 1.40 -10.73 17.28
CA ALA A 24 1.46 -9.44 17.99
C ALA A 24 0.59 -9.44 19.25
N LEU A 25 -0.63 -9.96 19.17
CA LEU A 25 -1.54 -10.06 20.32
C LEU A 25 -1.01 -11.03 21.38
N ILE A 26 -0.48 -12.19 20.98
CA ILE A 26 0.12 -13.17 21.87
C ILE A 26 1.36 -12.57 22.54
N SER A 27 2.25 -11.93 21.76
CA SER A 27 3.46 -11.29 22.28
C SER A 27 3.13 -10.20 23.31
N ARG A 28 2.08 -9.42 23.06
CA ARG A 28 1.61 -8.40 24.00
C ARG A 28 1.18 -9.01 25.34
N LYS A 29 0.59 -10.21 25.32
CA LYS A 29 0.12 -10.91 26.53
C LYS A 29 1.24 -11.66 27.23
N VAL A 30 2.13 -12.33 26.49
CA VAL A 30 3.18 -13.21 27.03
C VAL A 30 4.45 -12.43 27.37
N MET A 31 4.78 -11.41 26.58
CA MET A 31 6.03 -10.64 26.70
C MET A 31 5.76 -9.11 26.76
N PRO A 32 5.00 -8.63 27.75
CA PRO A 32 4.55 -7.23 27.80
C PRO A 32 5.71 -6.23 27.84
N HIS A 33 6.80 -6.54 28.55
CA HIS A 33 7.98 -5.68 28.62
C HIS A 33 8.70 -5.54 27.28
N PHE A 34 8.83 -6.63 26.52
CA PHE A 34 9.42 -6.60 25.19
C PHE A 34 8.56 -5.79 24.23
N THR A 35 7.25 -6.06 24.21
CA THR A 35 6.29 -5.37 23.33
C THR A 35 6.25 -3.87 23.61
N ARG A 36 6.34 -3.49 24.89
CA ARG A 36 6.40 -2.08 25.30
C ARG A 36 7.68 -1.40 24.80
N ARG A 37 8.85 -2.04 24.96
CA ARG A 37 10.13 -1.52 24.44
C ARG A 37 10.09 -1.33 22.93
N VAL A 38 9.54 -2.30 22.19
CA VAL A 38 9.38 -2.17 20.72
C VAL A 38 8.46 -1.01 20.37
N ALA A 39 7.37 -0.82 21.10
CA ALA A 39 6.42 0.27 20.87
C ALA A 39 7.01 1.66 21.22
N GLU A 40 7.99 1.72 22.12
CA GLU A 40 8.70 2.96 22.49
C GLU A 40 9.68 3.45 21.41
N VAL A 41 10.09 2.57 20.48
CA VAL A 41 10.91 2.95 19.31
C VAL A 41 10.00 3.59 18.25
N LYS A 42 9.75 4.89 18.42
CA LYS A 42 8.77 5.65 17.63
C LYS A 42 8.98 5.55 16.11
N ASP A 43 10.22 5.51 15.65
CA ASP A 43 10.55 5.56 14.24
C ASP A 43 10.73 4.17 13.60
N LEU A 44 10.62 3.09 14.39
CA LEU A 44 10.82 1.72 13.88
C LEU A 44 9.86 1.39 12.72
N ALA A 45 8.57 1.69 12.91
CA ALA A 45 7.56 1.45 11.89
C ALA A 45 7.85 2.25 10.60
N PHE A 46 8.34 3.48 10.73
CA PHE A 46 8.73 4.33 9.60
C PHE A 46 9.92 3.73 8.84
N TYR A 47 10.97 3.30 9.52
CA TYR A 47 12.13 2.67 8.87
C TYR A 47 11.75 1.35 8.19
N MET A 48 10.94 0.52 8.83
CA MET A 48 10.43 -0.72 8.23
C MET A 48 9.58 -0.43 6.99
N TRP A 49 8.76 0.62 7.03
CA TRP A 49 7.98 1.07 5.88
C TRP A 49 8.88 1.57 4.74
N CYS A 50 9.89 2.40 5.00
CA CYS A 50 10.85 2.86 4.00
C CYS A 50 11.61 1.71 3.36
N PHE A 51 12.06 0.73 4.16
CA PHE A 51 12.72 -0.47 3.67
C PHE A 51 11.82 -1.28 2.74
N ASN A 52 10.58 -1.53 3.18
CA ASN A 52 9.58 -2.23 2.36
C ASN A 52 9.28 -1.48 1.05
N LEU A 53 9.14 -0.15 1.10
CA LEU A 53 8.92 0.69 -0.08
C LEU A 53 10.08 0.57 -1.08
N SER A 54 11.32 0.54 -0.59
CA SER A 54 12.51 0.36 -1.43
C SER A 54 12.51 -0.99 -2.16
N ILE A 55 12.15 -2.07 -1.44
CA ILE A 55 12.02 -3.40 -2.05
C ILE A 55 10.93 -3.42 -3.12
N VAL A 56 9.75 -2.91 -2.80
CA VAL A 56 8.60 -2.87 -3.73
C VAL A 56 8.92 -2.06 -4.97
N THR A 57 9.58 -0.92 -4.81
CA THR A 57 10.04 -0.09 -5.94
C THR A 57 11.04 -0.86 -6.81
N GLY A 58 12.02 -1.52 -6.20
CA GLY A 58 13.01 -2.32 -6.92
C GLY A 58 12.36 -3.47 -7.71
N VAL A 59 11.41 -4.19 -7.11
CA VAL A 59 10.65 -5.26 -7.79
C VAL A 59 9.84 -4.68 -8.96
N THR A 60 9.19 -3.55 -8.78
CA THR A 60 8.40 -2.89 -9.83
C THR A 60 9.27 -2.48 -11.00
N VAL A 61 10.40 -1.82 -10.74
CA VAL A 61 11.38 -1.43 -11.78
C VAL A 61 11.92 -2.65 -12.51
N ARG A 62 12.30 -3.70 -11.78
CA ARG A 62 12.76 -4.97 -12.38
C ARG A 62 11.70 -5.56 -13.32
N ASN A 63 10.44 -5.59 -12.92
CA ASN A 63 9.36 -6.13 -13.74
C ASN A 63 9.13 -5.28 -15.00
N ILE A 64 9.27 -3.96 -14.91
CA ILE A 64 9.21 -3.05 -16.07
C ILE A 64 10.37 -3.35 -17.03
N LEU A 65 11.60 -3.41 -16.54
CA LEU A 65 12.78 -3.65 -17.36
C LEU A 65 12.80 -5.03 -18.00
N ALA A 66 12.26 -6.04 -17.32
CA ALA A 66 12.15 -7.41 -17.84
C ALA A 66 10.96 -7.60 -18.78
N SER A 67 10.09 -6.61 -18.95
CA SER A 67 8.90 -6.76 -19.78
C SER A 67 9.26 -6.61 -21.26
N THR A 68 8.63 -7.44 -22.09
CA THR A 68 8.74 -7.41 -23.57
C THR A 68 7.54 -6.73 -24.25
N VAL A 69 6.63 -6.16 -23.45
CA VAL A 69 5.44 -5.50 -23.97
C VAL A 69 5.78 -4.12 -24.56
N SER A 70 4.90 -3.64 -25.43
CA SER A 70 5.08 -2.33 -26.07
C SER A 70 5.14 -1.20 -25.03
N GLY A 71 5.89 -0.14 -25.34
CA GLY A 71 6.01 1.03 -24.46
C GLY A 71 4.66 1.68 -24.15
N TRP A 72 3.69 1.57 -25.05
CA TRP A 72 2.33 2.05 -24.81
C TRP A 72 1.61 1.30 -23.70
N VAL A 73 1.72 -0.03 -23.67
CA VAL A 73 1.15 -0.86 -22.57
C VAL A 73 1.79 -0.52 -21.25
N LEU A 74 3.13 -0.37 -21.21
CA LEU A 74 3.83 0.07 -20.00
C LEU A 74 3.38 1.45 -19.54
N ALA A 75 3.24 2.41 -20.46
CA ALA A 75 2.72 3.74 -20.15
C ALA A 75 1.32 3.66 -19.53
N MET A 76 0.43 2.85 -20.07
CA MET A 76 -0.91 2.64 -19.49
C MET A 76 -0.85 2.03 -18.11
N LEU A 77 0.01 1.03 -17.88
CA LEU A 77 0.20 0.40 -16.56
C LEU A 77 0.74 1.37 -15.50
N LEU A 78 1.39 2.46 -15.90
CA LEU A 78 1.88 3.50 -15.00
C LEU A 78 0.88 4.65 -14.82
N ILE A 79 0.25 5.11 -15.90
CA ILE A 79 -0.64 6.29 -15.89
C ILE A 79 -2.01 5.93 -15.31
N LEU A 80 -2.56 4.77 -15.63
CA LEU A 80 -3.88 4.38 -15.12
C LEU A 80 -3.93 4.32 -13.59
N PRO A 81 -2.94 3.71 -12.89
CA PRO A 81 -2.88 3.77 -11.44
C PRO A 81 -2.75 5.17 -10.87
N LEU A 82 -2.06 6.11 -11.55
CA LEU A 82 -2.02 7.51 -11.15
C LEU A 82 -3.41 8.12 -11.13
N PHE A 83 -4.15 7.95 -12.24
CA PHE A 83 -5.52 8.44 -12.35
C PHE A 83 -6.42 7.85 -11.25
N VAL A 84 -6.34 6.53 -11.04
CA VAL A 84 -7.11 5.84 -10.00
C VAL A 84 -6.74 6.33 -8.61
N THR A 85 -5.45 6.58 -8.33
CA THR A 85 -4.98 7.14 -7.06
C THR A 85 -5.62 8.51 -6.81
N ILE A 86 -5.51 9.44 -7.76
CA ILE A 86 -6.09 10.79 -7.63
C ILE A 86 -7.60 10.71 -7.43
N LEU A 87 -8.28 9.88 -8.22
CA LEU A 87 -9.74 9.71 -8.14
C LEU A 87 -10.17 9.18 -6.76
N GLN A 88 -9.50 8.17 -6.23
CA GLN A 88 -9.84 7.60 -4.93
C GLN A 88 -9.61 8.58 -3.78
N PHE A 89 -8.48 9.30 -3.77
CA PHE A 89 -8.26 10.37 -2.79
C PHE A 89 -9.32 11.46 -2.89
N ALA A 90 -9.67 11.89 -4.11
CA ALA A 90 -10.68 12.92 -4.34
C ALA A 90 -12.08 12.48 -3.87
N ILE A 91 -12.51 11.26 -4.22
CA ILE A 91 -13.80 10.71 -3.78
C ILE A 91 -13.83 10.56 -2.27
N GLY A 92 -12.77 9.99 -1.66
CA GLY A 92 -12.69 9.84 -0.21
C GLY A 92 -12.84 11.18 0.51
N LYS A 93 -12.15 12.21 0.04
CA LYS A 93 -12.25 13.56 0.59
C LYS A 93 -13.62 14.20 0.38
N ALA A 94 -14.23 14.02 -0.79
CA ALA A 94 -15.55 14.51 -1.08
C ALA A 94 -16.61 13.90 -0.14
N VAL A 95 -16.54 12.60 0.09
CA VAL A 95 -17.41 11.89 1.04
C VAL A 95 -17.13 12.35 2.47
N GLY A 96 -15.85 12.37 2.87
CA GLY A 96 -15.44 12.76 4.23
C GLY A 96 -15.80 14.21 4.60
N LYS A 97 -15.92 15.09 3.60
CA LYS A 97 -16.35 16.47 3.82
C LYS A 97 -17.76 16.57 4.45
N HIS A 98 -18.63 15.60 4.20
CA HIS A 98 -19.96 15.56 4.80
C HIS A 98 -19.92 15.16 6.28
N TYR A 99 -18.80 14.65 6.78
CA TYR A 99 -18.59 14.19 8.14
C TYR A 99 -17.49 14.98 8.86
N ASP A 100 -17.11 16.15 8.33
CA ASP A 100 -16.01 17.00 8.84
C ASP A 100 -14.66 16.28 8.99
N ASP A 101 -14.46 15.17 8.28
CA ASP A 101 -13.23 14.38 8.31
C ASP A 101 -12.75 13.96 6.90
N SER A 102 -12.53 14.97 6.07
CA SER A 102 -12.10 14.75 4.68
C SER A 102 -10.70 14.12 4.56
N ILE A 103 -9.83 14.37 5.54
CA ILE A 103 -8.46 13.86 5.50
C ILE A 103 -8.45 12.35 5.75
N THR A 104 -9.07 11.90 6.84
CA THR A 104 -9.14 10.48 7.18
C THR A 104 -9.87 9.67 6.11
N ALA A 105 -10.99 10.17 5.60
CA ALA A 105 -11.74 9.51 4.54
C ALA A 105 -10.94 9.44 3.23
N GLY A 106 -10.22 10.51 2.87
CA GLY A 106 -9.31 10.54 1.73
C GLY A 106 -8.21 9.49 1.87
N GLN A 107 -7.57 9.41 3.04
CA GLN A 107 -6.54 8.42 3.33
C GLN A 107 -7.11 6.99 3.34
N ALA A 108 -8.28 6.77 3.95
CA ALA A 108 -8.90 5.45 4.02
C ALA A 108 -9.24 4.88 2.63
N LEU A 109 -9.71 5.73 1.71
CA LEU A 109 -10.02 5.30 0.34
C LEU A 109 -8.80 5.29 -0.58
N GLY A 110 -7.90 6.26 -0.44
CA GLY A 110 -6.75 6.45 -1.32
C GLY A 110 -5.58 5.52 -1.02
N GLN A 111 -5.36 5.16 0.26
CA GLN A 111 -4.28 4.24 0.62
C GLN A 111 -4.75 2.79 0.53
N LYS A 112 -4.00 1.99 -0.20
CA LYS A 112 -4.24 0.55 -0.37
C LYS A 112 -3.04 -0.25 0.14
N ASN A 113 -3.32 -1.43 0.67
CA ASN A 113 -2.27 -2.42 0.91
C ASN A 113 -1.87 -3.10 -0.42
N THR A 114 -1.22 -2.32 -1.26
CA THR A 114 -0.82 -2.75 -2.60
C THR A 114 0.33 -3.76 -2.58
N VAL A 115 1.06 -3.89 -1.48
CA VAL A 115 2.10 -4.92 -1.31
C VAL A 115 1.47 -6.31 -1.41
N VAL A 116 0.31 -6.52 -0.78
CA VAL A 116 -0.46 -7.76 -0.92
C VAL A 116 -0.90 -7.94 -2.38
N GLY A 117 -1.33 -6.88 -3.06
CA GLY A 117 -1.69 -6.91 -4.48
C GLY A 117 -0.54 -7.30 -5.39
N ILE A 118 0.67 -6.78 -5.16
CA ILE A 118 1.89 -7.14 -5.89
C ILE A 118 2.22 -8.61 -5.66
N TRP A 119 2.21 -9.05 -4.40
CA TRP A 119 2.48 -10.44 -4.07
C TRP A 119 1.48 -11.40 -4.73
N LEU A 120 0.18 -11.09 -4.71
CA LEU A 120 -0.85 -11.87 -5.38
C LEU A 120 -0.63 -11.91 -6.91
N ALA A 121 -0.31 -10.77 -7.52
CA ALA A 121 -0.05 -10.68 -8.95
C ALA A 121 1.14 -11.56 -9.37
N ILE A 122 2.23 -11.54 -8.60
CA ILE A 122 3.42 -12.35 -8.89
C ILE A 122 3.14 -13.84 -8.61
N SER A 123 2.40 -14.16 -7.54
CA SER A 123 2.18 -15.54 -7.11
C SER A 123 1.14 -16.29 -7.97
N PHE A 124 0.15 -15.59 -8.52
CA PHE A 124 -1.01 -16.22 -9.17
C PHE A 124 -1.23 -15.79 -10.63
N LEU A 125 -0.58 -14.72 -11.09
CA LEU A 125 -0.70 -14.22 -12.45
C LEU A 125 0.66 -14.23 -13.15
N ASN A 126 1.22 -13.04 -13.39
CA ASN A 126 2.54 -12.90 -13.99
C ASN A 126 3.23 -11.62 -13.48
N PRO A 127 4.55 -11.49 -13.64
CA PRO A 127 5.30 -10.33 -13.18
C PRO A 127 4.80 -8.99 -13.75
N LEU A 128 4.29 -8.97 -14.98
CA LEU A 128 3.74 -7.77 -15.60
C LEU A 128 2.50 -7.26 -14.87
N SER A 129 1.66 -8.18 -14.38
CA SER A 129 0.46 -7.84 -13.59
C SER A 129 0.79 -7.11 -12.28
N ALA A 130 2.02 -7.23 -11.79
CA ALA A 130 2.47 -6.54 -10.58
C ALA A 130 2.90 -5.08 -10.84
N VAL A 131 3.08 -4.67 -12.10
CA VAL A 131 3.52 -3.30 -12.45
C VAL A 131 2.47 -2.26 -12.05
N ALA A 132 1.20 -2.50 -12.33
CA ALA A 132 0.13 -1.55 -11.99
C ALA A 132 -0.03 -1.33 -10.48
N PRO A 133 -0.16 -2.36 -9.63
CA PRO A 133 -0.16 -2.16 -8.18
C PRO A 133 1.16 -1.59 -7.65
N GLY A 134 2.31 -1.92 -8.26
CA GLY A 134 3.60 -1.31 -7.94
C GLY A 134 3.63 0.19 -8.22
N ALA A 135 3.15 0.60 -9.40
CA ALA A 135 2.99 2.01 -9.74
C ALA A 135 2.03 2.73 -8.78
N TYR A 136 0.93 2.08 -8.37
CA TYR A 136 0.01 2.63 -7.40
C TYR A 136 0.70 2.93 -6.06
N VAL A 137 1.59 2.04 -5.57
CA VAL A 137 2.41 2.30 -4.36
C VAL A 137 3.17 3.61 -4.50
N LEU A 138 3.83 3.82 -5.63
CA LEU A 138 4.63 5.05 -5.85
C LEU A 138 3.72 6.28 -5.83
N TRP A 139 2.62 6.25 -6.55
CA TRP A 139 1.70 7.39 -6.65
C TRP A 139 1.03 7.75 -5.32
N GLN A 140 0.52 6.77 -4.57
CA GLN A 140 -0.07 7.05 -3.25
C GLN A 140 0.96 7.63 -2.27
N ASN A 141 2.22 7.17 -2.32
CA ASN A 141 3.27 7.71 -1.46
C ASN A 141 3.72 9.11 -1.89
N MET A 142 3.70 9.43 -3.19
CA MET A 142 3.93 10.80 -3.66
C MET A 142 2.83 11.76 -3.17
N VAL A 143 1.55 11.32 -3.18
CA VAL A 143 0.44 12.11 -2.61
C VAL A 143 0.67 12.33 -1.11
N ASN A 144 1.07 11.29 -0.37
CA ASN A 144 1.36 11.40 1.06
C ASN A 144 2.53 12.35 1.35
N ALA A 145 3.62 12.22 0.61
CA ALA A 145 4.78 13.09 0.75
C ALA A 145 4.42 14.55 0.47
N TRP A 146 3.61 14.78 -0.57
CA TRP A 146 3.11 16.12 -0.88
C TRP A 146 2.21 16.68 0.24
N GLN A 147 1.34 15.85 0.84
CA GLN A 147 0.48 16.27 1.94
C GLN A 147 1.30 16.62 3.19
N ILE A 148 2.33 15.85 3.53
CA ILE A 148 3.22 16.14 4.66
C ILE A 148 3.95 17.46 4.42
N TRP A 149 4.57 17.63 3.25
CA TRP A 149 5.23 18.87 2.86
C TRP A 149 4.28 20.07 2.92
N TYR A 150 3.04 19.92 2.43
CA TYR A 150 2.05 20.99 2.46
C TYR A 150 1.68 21.38 3.90
N LYS A 151 1.51 20.38 4.79
CA LYS A 151 1.23 20.60 6.21
C LYS A 151 2.37 21.34 6.91
N GLU A 152 3.61 20.93 6.65
CA GLU A 152 4.80 21.60 7.22
C GLU A 152 4.89 23.06 6.79
N LYS A 153 4.65 23.33 5.51
CA LYS A 153 4.78 24.66 4.94
C LYS A 153 3.64 25.63 5.35
N TYR A 154 2.43 25.13 5.46
CA TYR A 154 1.23 25.97 5.65
C TYR A 154 0.52 25.73 6.99
N GLY A 155 1.02 24.86 7.85
CA GLY A 155 0.47 24.56 9.17
C GLY A 155 -0.85 23.79 9.16
N LYS A 156 -1.46 23.55 7.99
CA LYS A 156 -2.73 22.84 7.82
C LYS A 156 -2.74 22.02 6.55
N LEU A 157 -3.44 20.90 6.58
CA LEU A 157 -3.74 20.13 5.37
C LEU A 157 -4.94 20.78 4.66
N LYS A 158 -4.74 21.12 3.41
CA LYS A 158 -5.82 21.63 2.54
C LYS A 158 -6.36 20.50 1.65
N TRP A 159 -5.52 19.55 1.41
CA TRP A 159 -5.78 18.35 0.58
C TRP A 159 -5.29 17.10 1.24
#